data_5e590038b7d9252b2375643575f989ad
#
_entry.id   5e590038b7d9252b2375643575f989ad
#
_cell.length_a   1.000
_cell.length_b   1.000
_cell.length_c   1.000
_cell.angle_alpha   90.00
_cell.angle_beta   90.00
_cell.angle_gamma   90.00
#
_symmetry.space_group_name_H-M   'P 1'
#
loop_
_entity.id
_entity.type
_entity.pdbx_description
1 polymer ?
#
loop_
_entity_poly.entity_id
_entity_poly.type
_entity_poly.pdbx_seq_one_letter_code
_entity_poly.pdbx_strand_id
1 'polypeptide(L)'
;AGVLSRSPASTGNAPVINTVSWAFAIDNALTQYLGAGQSVVATYRITATDDSGINPSSGNKEINAGYQDIAITIMGANDGPTISVQTGNTDSGSFTETNGSLSTAGTLTVRDVDLTNTVSAKVASVSSSGITAGMPSNNDALKAMLSLNPAAPNNVLSSSEVVDQLSWTFNSGSEAFDHLATGEQ
;
A
#
# COMPACT_ATOMS: atom_id res chain seq x y z
N ALA A 1 -16.48 11.29 -0.56
CA ALA A 1 -17.66 11.35 -1.41
C ALA A 1 -17.46 12.42 -2.46
N GLY A 2 -17.66 12.07 -3.76
CA GLY A 2 -17.60 13.02 -4.85
C GLY A 2 -18.75 14.03 -4.80
N VAL A 3 -18.49 15.25 -5.23
CA VAL A 3 -19.48 16.34 -5.25
C VAL A 3 -19.86 16.66 -6.69
N LEU A 4 -21.16 16.64 -6.98
CA LEU A 4 -21.72 17.11 -8.25
C LEU A 4 -22.18 18.57 -8.07
N SER A 5 -21.78 19.47 -8.98
CA SER A 5 -22.20 20.87 -8.98
C SER A 5 -22.98 21.22 -10.23
N ARG A 6 -23.99 22.10 -10.09
CA ARG A 6 -24.85 22.60 -11.17
C ARG A 6 -24.50 24.03 -11.53
N SER A 7 -24.44 24.35 -12.81
CA SER A 7 -24.41 25.74 -13.30
C SER A 7 -25.84 26.23 -13.60
N PRO A 8 -26.22 27.48 -13.25
CA PRO A 8 -27.57 27.99 -13.44
C PRO A 8 -27.89 28.25 -14.93
N ALA A 9 -29.15 28.07 -15.27
CA ALA A 9 -29.67 28.26 -16.60
C ALA A 9 -29.98 29.75 -16.89
N SER A 10 -29.86 30.16 -18.16
CA SER A 10 -30.27 31.47 -18.66
C SER A 10 -31.77 31.49 -19.04
N THR A 11 -32.46 32.56 -18.69
CA THR A 11 -33.88 32.79 -19.04
C THR A 11 -33.99 33.61 -20.32
N GLY A 12 -34.34 32.98 -21.44
CA GLY A 12 -34.59 33.63 -22.71
C GLY A 12 -35.50 32.79 -23.60
N ASN A 13 -36.26 33.44 -24.51
CA ASN A 13 -37.37 32.88 -25.27
C ASN A 13 -36.98 32.04 -26.52
N ALA A 14 -35.79 31.49 -26.58
CA ALA A 14 -35.36 30.52 -27.58
C ALA A 14 -35.20 29.15 -26.93
N PRO A 15 -35.27 28.00 -27.64
CA PRO A 15 -34.94 26.71 -27.06
C PRO A 15 -33.46 26.70 -26.61
N VAL A 16 -33.27 27.07 -25.38
CA VAL A 16 -31.93 27.11 -24.76
C VAL A 16 -31.58 25.69 -24.41
N ILE A 17 -30.60 25.13 -25.11
CA ILE A 17 -29.95 23.87 -24.67
C ILE A 17 -29.13 24.19 -23.42
N ASN A 18 -29.73 23.98 -22.26
CA ASN A 18 -29.04 24.15 -21.00
C ASN A 18 -28.18 22.92 -20.73
N THR A 19 -26.89 23.13 -20.45
CA THR A 19 -25.97 22.08 -20.04
C THR A 19 -25.93 21.98 -18.52
N VAL A 20 -25.99 20.74 -18.01
CA VAL A 20 -25.68 20.45 -16.63
C VAL A 20 -24.22 20.07 -16.58
N SER A 21 -23.40 20.91 -15.95
CA SER A 21 -21.99 20.59 -15.68
C SER A 21 -21.88 19.80 -14.39
N TRP A 22 -20.96 18.86 -14.36
CA TRP A 22 -20.63 18.10 -13.16
C TRP A 22 -19.12 18.05 -12.96
N ALA A 23 -18.69 17.91 -11.72
CA ALA A 23 -17.31 17.69 -11.34
C ALA A 23 -17.24 16.58 -10.29
N PHE A 24 -16.20 15.78 -10.36
CA PHE A 24 -15.90 14.72 -9.39
C PHE A 24 -14.55 15.00 -8.76
N ALA A 25 -14.46 14.88 -7.45
CA ALA A 25 -13.23 14.92 -6.69
C ALA A 25 -13.27 13.87 -5.59
N ILE A 26 -12.15 13.20 -5.38
CA ILE A 26 -11.94 12.23 -4.32
C ILE A 26 -10.56 12.46 -3.71
N ASP A 27 -10.44 12.26 -2.40
CA ASP A 27 -9.13 12.23 -1.75
C ASP A 27 -8.37 10.99 -2.20
N ASN A 28 -7.15 11.18 -2.70
CA ASN A 28 -6.29 10.10 -3.16
C ASN A 28 -6.03 9.05 -2.07
N ALA A 29 -5.96 9.45 -0.80
CA ALA A 29 -5.77 8.54 0.32
C ALA A 29 -6.88 7.46 0.43
N LEU A 30 -8.07 7.73 -0.11
CA LEU A 30 -9.20 6.79 -0.09
C LEU A 30 -9.13 5.73 -1.20
N THR A 31 -8.18 5.82 -2.12
CA THR A 31 -8.05 4.93 -3.28
C THR A 31 -6.75 4.15 -3.32
N GLN A 32 -5.84 4.40 -2.38
CA GLN A 32 -4.52 3.76 -2.31
C GLN A 32 -4.55 2.23 -2.10
N TYR A 33 -5.68 1.69 -1.67
CA TYR A 33 -5.84 0.23 -1.50
C TYR A 33 -6.01 -0.52 -2.84
N LEU A 34 -6.16 0.20 -3.94
CA LEU A 34 -6.33 -0.35 -5.28
C LEU A 34 -4.97 -0.56 -5.94
N GLY A 35 -4.53 -1.79 -6.04
CA GLY A 35 -3.33 -2.16 -6.79
C GLY A 35 -3.52 -2.13 -8.31
N ALA A 36 -2.44 -2.35 -9.04
CA ALA A 36 -2.46 -2.36 -10.50
C ALA A 36 -3.49 -3.34 -11.08
N GLY A 37 -4.27 -2.87 -12.03
CA GLY A 37 -5.32 -3.66 -12.69
C GLY A 37 -6.63 -3.76 -11.92
N GLN A 38 -6.69 -3.20 -10.71
CA GLN A 38 -7.92 -3.08 -9.95
C GLN A 38 -8.66 -1.78 -10.28
N SER A 39 -9.96 -1.78 -10.08
CA SER A 39 -10.76 -0.56 -10.27
C SER A 39 -12.00 -0.58 -9.39
N VAL A 40 -12.48 0.61 -9.07
CA VAL A 40 -13.79 0.82 -8.49
C VAL A 40 -14.62 1.72 -9.41
N VAL A 41 -15.90 1.41 -9.56
CA VAL A 41 -16.83 2.20 -10.37
C VAL A 41 -17.90 2.79 -9.45
N ALA A 42 -18.00 4.12 -9.43
CA ALA A 42 -19.10 4.84 -8.77
C ALA A 42 -20.08 5.31 -9.82
N THR A 43 -21.34 4.88 -9.71
CA THR A 43 -22.41 5.29 -10.63
C THR A 43 -23.35 6.28 -9.94
N TYR A 44 -23.48 7.46 -10.49
CA TYR A 44 -24.34 8.53 -10.00
C TYR A 44 -25.54 8.68 -10.92
N ARG A 45 -26.74 8.52 -10.37
CA ARG A 45 -27.96 8.77 -11.13
C ARG A 45 -28.40 10.21 -10.95
N ILE A 46 -28.48 10.94 -12.07
CA ILE A 46 -29.03 12.29 -12.11
C ILE A 46 -30.44 12.20 -12.65
N THR A 47 -31.40 12.80 -11.93
CA THR A 47 -32.78 12.88 -12.35
C THR A 47 -33.16 14.33 -12.64
N ALA A 48 -33.89 14.54 -13.72
CA ALA A 48 -34.58 15.79 -14.02
C ALA A 48 -36.08 15.54 -13.89
N THR A 49 -36.76 16.38 -13.15
CA THR A 49 -38.19 16.23 -12.88
C THR A 49 -38.92 17.45 -13.43
N ASP A 50 -39.95 17.24 -14.21
CA ASP A 50 -40.89 18.25 -14.67
C ASP A 50 -42.07 18.32 -13.69
N ASP A 51 -42.48 19.54 -13.31
CA ASP A 51 -43.58 19.77 -12.40
C ASP A 51 -44.80 20.45 -13.08
N SER A 52 -44.75 20.61 -14.39
CA SER A 52 -45.66 21.50 -15.15
C SER A 52 -46.96 20.83 -15.60
N GLY A 53 -47.15 19.53 -15.40
CA GLY A 53 -48.32 18.81 -15.88
C GLY A 53 -49.42 18.61 -14.81
N ILE A 54 -50.66 19.00 -15.14
CA ILE A 54 -51.87 18.47 -14.47
C ILE A 54 -52.51 17.49 -15.44
N ASN A 55 -52.63 16.24 -15.04
CA ASN A 55 -53.36 15.26 -15.85
C ASN A 55 -54.84 15.65 -15.96
N PRO A 56 -55.30 15.99 -17.17
CA PRO A 56 -56.66 16.50 -17.35
C PRO A 56 -57.76 15.45 -17.03
N SER A 57 -57.39 14.15 -16.99
CA SER A 57 -58.29 13.07 -16.68
C SER A 57 -58.39 12.75 -15.19
N SER A 58 -57.33 13.00 -14.43
CA SER A 58 -57.27 12.71 -12.99
C SER A 58 -57.27 13.94 -12.08
N GLY A 59 -56.97 15.12 -12.65
CA GLY A 59 -56.76 16.38 -11.90
C GLY A 59 -55.51 16.38 -11.03
N ASN A 60 -54.71 15.33 -11.06
CA ASN A 60 -53.47 15.20 -10.29
C ASN A 60 -52.28 15.78 -11.03
N LYS A 61 -51.33 16.32 -10.29
CA LYS A 61 -50.06 16.76 -10.84
C LYS A 61 -49.26 15.54 -11.34
N GLU A 62 -48.91 15.58 -12.63
CA GLU A 62 -48.02 14.57 -13.21
C GLU A 62 -46.58 15.04 -13.01
N ILE A 63 -45.76 14.15 -12.48
CA ILE A 63 -44.34 14.36 -12.36
C ILE A 63 -43.68 13.40 -13.33
N ASN A 64 -43.15 13.97 -14.43
CA ASN A 64 -42.34 13.21 -15.37
C ASN A 64 -40.86 13.36 -14.98
N ALA A 65 -40.16 12.24 -14.88
CA ALA A 65 -38.76 12.25 -14.56
C ALA A 65 -37.94 11.51 -15.62
N GLY A 66 -36.93 12.18 -16.12
CA GLY A 66 -35.88 11.59 -16.91
C GLY A 66 -34.65 11.37 -16.02
N TYR A 67 -33.84 10.38 -16.32
CA TYR A 67 -32.59 10.17 -15.62
C TYR A 67 -31.44 9.88 -16.60
N GLN A 68 -30.22 10.14 -16.13
CA GLN A 68 -28.97 9.76 -16.78
C GLN A 68 -28.00 9.29 -15.71
N ASP A 69 -27.38 8.16 -15.96
CA ASP A 69 -26.32 7.65 -15.09
C ASP A 69 -24.95 8.16 -15.57
N ILE A 70 -24.12 8.61 -14.62
CA ILE A 70 -22.73 8.96 -14.83
C ILE A 70 -21.89 7.94 -14.09
N ALA A 71 -21.07 7.20 -14.82
CA ALA A 71 -20.13 6.25 -14.24
C ALA A 71 -18.73 6.87 -14.15
N ILE A 72 -18.17 6.88 -12.96
CA ILE A 72 -16.79 7.30 -12.68
C ILE A 72 -16.00 6.04 -12.34
N THR A 73 -15.00 5.74 -13.15
CA THR A 73 -14.06 4.64 -12.91
C THR A 73 -12.77 5.18 -12.34
N ILE A 74 -12.35 4.64 -11.20
CA ILE A 74 -11.06 4.91 -10.58
C ILE A 74 -10.23 3.65 -10.75
N MET A 75 -9.08 3.77 -11.40
CA MET A 75 -8.15 2.68 -11.62
C MET A 75 -7.01 2.76 -10.61
N GLY A 76 -6.64 1.61 -10.04
CA GLY A 76 -5.52 1.49 -9.13
C GLY A 76 -4.17 1.52 -9.85
N ALA A 77 -3.18 1.94 -9.13
CA ALA A 77 -1.77 1.85 -9.50
C ALA A 77 -1.04 1.07 -8.41
N ASN A 78 -0.01 0.31 -8.78
CA ASN A 78 0.77 -0.43 -7.79
C ASN A 78 1.64 0.51 -6.96
N ASP A 79 1.51 0.42 -5.65
CA ASP A 79 2.46 0.96 -4.68
C ASP A 79 3.47 -0.15 -4.30
N GLY A 80 4.72 0.20 -4.10
CA GLY A 80 5.74 -0.78 -3.69
C GLY A 80 5.78 -0.96 -2.17
N PRO A 81 6.11 -2.16 -1.68
CA PRO A 81 6.25 -2.38 -0.25
C PRO A 81 7.40 -1.57 0.35
N THR A 82 7.26 -1.20 1.61
CA THR A 82 8.28 -0.53 2.40
C THR A 82 8.69 -1.37 3.59
N ILE A 83 9.98 -1.32 3.97
CA ILE A 83 10.52 -1.90 5.20
C ILE A 83 11.07 -0.76 6.04
N SER A 84 10.70 -0.72 7.33
CA SER A 84 11.09 0.37 8.22
C SER A 84 11.31 -0.12 9.66
N VAL A 85 12.06 0.69 10.42
CA VAL A 85 12.21 0.54 11.87
C VAL A 85 11.18 1.42 12.54
N GLN A 86 10.22 0.81 13.22
CA GLN A 86 9.19 1.48 13.99
C GLN A 86 9.48 1.34 15.50
N THR A 87 8.70 2.02 16.33
CA THR A 87 8.83 1.89 17.80
C THR A 87 8.71 0.41 18.21
N GLY A 88 9.72 -0.08 18.90
CA GLY A 88 9.83 -1.49 19.32
C GLY A 88 10.54 -2.41 18.32
N ASN A 89 10.89 -1.90 17.12
CA ASN A 89 11.72 -2.63 16.18
C ASN A 89 13.21 -2.35 16.43
N THR A 90 14.09 -3.24 15.91
CA THR A 90 15.53 -3.03 15.84
C THR A 90 16.09 -3.61 14.56
N ASP A 91 17.04 -2.90 13.94
CA ASP A 91 17.75 -3.24 12.71
C ASP A 91 19.26 -3.48 12.93
N SER A 92 19.69 -3.54 14.16
CA SER A 92 21.10 -3.62 14.52
C SER A 92 21.34 -4.55 15.70
N GLY A 93 22.56 -5.05 15.80
CA GLY A 93 23.08 -5.81 16.92
C GLY A 93 24.57 -5.54 17.10
N SER A 94 25.06 -5.63 18.33
CA SER A 94 26.46 -5.42 18.66
C SER A 94 26.91 -6.52 19.60
N PHE A 95 28.13 -7.04 19.37
CA PHE A 95 28.74 -8.08 20.15
C PHE A 95 30.16 -7.71 20.56
N THR A 96 30.59 -8.25 21.68
CA THR A 96 32.01 -8.48 21.92
C THR A 96 32.31 -9.92 21.52
N GLU A 97 33.36 -10.13 20.76
CA GLU A 97 33.82 -11.45 20.33
C GLU A 97 34.02 -12.35 21.55
N THR A 98 33.69 -13.62 21.42
CA THR A 98 33.91 -14.68 22.40
C THR A 98 34.28 -15.97 21.65
N ASN A 99 34.88 -16.95 22.30
CA ASN A 99 35.23 -18.23 21.68
C ASN A 99 33.99 -19.13 21.36
N GLY A 100 32.83 -18.50 21.15
CA GLY A 100 31.60 -19.20 20.91
C GLY A 100 30.72 -18.50 19.88
N SER A 101 29.57 -19.11 19.51
CA SER A 101 28.63 -18.54 18.60
C SER A 101 28.00 -17.23 19.11
N LEU A 102 27.84 -16.27 18.24
CA LEU A 102 27.21 -15.00 18.51
C LEU A 102 25.79 -15.00 17.92
N SER A 103 24.81 -14.54 18.68
CA SER A 103 23.41 -14.50 18.21
C SER A 103 22.66 -13.29 18.75
N THR A 104 21.87 -12.64 17.87
CA THR A 104 20.93 -11.60 18.21
C THR A 104 19.74 -11.66 17.28
N ALA A 105 18.65 -11.01 17.65
CA ALA A 105 17.44 -10.97 16.85
C ALA A 105 16.76 -9.59 16.95
N GLY A 106 15.89 -9.30 16.00
CA GLY A 106 15.08 -8.11 16.01
C GLY A 106 13.88 -8.25 15.09
N THR A 107 13.15 -7.16 14.96
CA THR A 107 11.99 -7.08 14.08
C THR A 107 12.04 -5.81 13.25
N LEU A 108 11.44 -5.87 12.07
CA LEU A 108 11.21 -4.74 11.16
C LEU A 108 9.72 -4.70 10.84
N THR A 109 9.21 -3.53 10.51
CA THR A 109 7.84 -3.39 10.02
C THR A 109 7.84 -3.35 8.51
N VAL A 110 7.05 -4.22 7.89
CA VAL A 110 6.78 -4.26 6.45
C VAL A 110 5.40 -3.69 6.22
N ARG A 111 5.26 -2.83 5.21
CA ARG A 111 3.99 -2.22 4.84
C ARG A 111 3.85 -2.15 3.34
N ASP A 112 2.64 -2.50 2.85
CA ASP A 112 2.17 -2.26 1.49
C ASP A 112 0.73 -1.75 1.57
N VAL A 113 0.38 -0.74 0.80
CA VAL A 113 -0.99 -0.17 0.83
C VAL A 113 -1.94 -0.90 -0.10
N ASP A 114 -1.42 -1.65 -1.08
CA ASP A 114 -2.21 -2.43 -2.04
C ASP A 114 -2.80 -3.68 -1.36
N LEU A 115 -4.06 -3.62 -1.00
CA LEU A 115 -4.70 -4.62 -0.13
C LEU A 115 -4.69 -6.05 -0.69
N THR A 116 -4.55 -6.22 -2.00
CA THR A 116 -4.59 -7.56 -2.63
C THR A 116 -3.21 -8.10 -2.98
N ASN A 117 -2.15 -7.34 -2.71
CA ASN A 117 -0.79 -7.75 -2.97
C ASN A 117 -0.28 -8.68 -1.86
N THR A 118 0.65 -9.55 -2.21
CA THR A 118 1.40 -10.36 -1.24
C THR A 118 2.85 -9.91 -1.25
N VAL A 119 3.46 -9.82 -0.07
CA VAL A 119 4.85 -9.39 0.07
C VAL A 119 5.68 -10.49 0.71
N SER A 120 6.78 -10.87 0.10
CA SER A 120 7.76 -11.79 0.67
C SER A 120 9.10 -11.09 0.88
N ALA A 121 9.90 -11.57 1.84
CA ALA A 121 11.20 -11.00 2.18
C ALA A 121 12.33 -12.02 2.04
N LYS A 122 13.51 -11.53 1.65
CA LYS A 122 14.74 -12.32 1.58
C LYS A 122 15.95 -11.46 1.90
N VAL A 123 17.03 -12.07 2.39
CA VAL A 123 18.34 -11.40 2.47
C VAL A 123 18.91 -11.29 1.07
N ALA A 124 18.96 -10.08 0.52
CA ALA A 124 19.40 -9.86 -0.86
C ALA A 124 20.91 -9.91 -1.01
N SER A 125 21.64 -9.24 -0.11
CA SER A 125 23.11 -9.14 -0.12
C SER A 125 23.65 -9.00 1.30
N VAL A 126 24.94 -9.22 1.44
CA VAL A 126 25.73 -8.90 2.62
C VAL A 126 26.97 -8.13 2.15
N SER A 127 27.42 -7.18 2.93
CA SER A 127 28.73 -6.54 2.80
C SER A 127 29.41 -6.47 4.16
N SER A 128 30.70 -6.63 4.21
CA SER A 128 31.52 -6.48 5.40
C SER A 128 32.46 -5.29 5.27
N SER A 129 32.82 -4.68 6.40
CA SER A 129 33.77 -3.58 6.50
C SER A 129 34.56 -3.73 7.81
N GLY A 130 35.62 -2.94 7.99
CA GLY A 130 36.52 -3.06 9.13
C GLY A 130 37.57 -4.14 8.91
N ILE A 131 37.92 -4.89 9.97
CA ILE A 131 38.90 -5.97 9.91
C ILE A 131 38.23 -7.22 9.33
N THR A 132 38.41 -7.45 8.04
CA THR A 132 37.81 -8.56 7.30
C THR A 132 38.77 -9.73 7.07
N ALA A 133 40.04 -9.57 7.43
CA ALA A 133 41.02 -10.65 7.38
C ALA A 133 40.68 -11.74 8.41
N GLY A 134 40.45 -12.97 7.94
CA GLY A 134 40.00 -14.08 8.79
C GLY A 134 38.50 -14.37 8.71
N MET A 135 37.70 -13.45 8.15
CA MET A 135 36.27 -13.71 7.90
C MET A 135 36.07 -14.79 6.82
N PRO A 136 34.90 -15.48 6.84
CA PRO A 136 34.51 -16.32 5.72
C PRO A 136 34.61 -15.57 4.40
N SER A 137 35.43 -16.11 3.47
CA SER A 137 35.66 -15.47 2.15
C SER A 137 34.44 -15.54 1.21
N ASN A 138 33.40 -16.24 1.63
CA ASN A 138 32.22 -16.50 0.85
C ASN A 138 31.02 -15.70 1.39
N ASN A 139 30.52 -14.78 0.57
CA ASN A 139 29.34 -13.99 0.91
C ASN A 139 28.09 -14.84 1.18
N ASP A 140 27.99 -16.05 0.66
CA ASP A 140 26.86 -16.94 0.93
C ASP A 140 26.89 -17.47 2.37
N ALA A 141 28.09 -17.74 2.91
CA ALA A 141 28.24 -18.13 4.31
C ALA A 141 27.83 -16.97 5.24
N LEU A 142 28.26 -15.75 4.94
CA LEU A 142 27.88 -14.55 5.71
C LEU A 142 26.36 -14.28 5.60
N LYS A 143 25.78 -14.43 4.42
CA LYS A 143 24.34 -14.29 4.22
C LYS A 143 23.54 -15.32 5.02
N ALA A 144 24.05 -16.54 5.14
CA ALA A 144 23.39 -17.61 5.87
C ALA A 144 23.33 -17.36 7.38
N MET A 145 24.17 -16.47 7.91
CA MET A 145 24.13 -16.06 9.32
C MET A 145 22.90 -15.23 9.67
N LEU A 146 22.24 -14.60 8.68
CA LEU A 146 21.01 -13.83 8.90
C LEU A 146 19.82 -14.61 8.33
N SER A 147 18.90 -14.98 9.19
CA SER A 147 17.63 -15.60 8.84
C SER A 147 16.47 -14.63 9.04
N LEU A 148 15.43 -14.79 8.24
CA LEU A 148 14.19 -14.01 8.30
C LEU A 148 13.02 -14.93 8.61
N ASN A 149 12.00 -14.40 9.30
CA ASN A 149 10.76 -15.12 9.56
C ASN A 149 9.56 -14.13 9.52
N PRO A 150 8.59 -14.31 8.59
CA PRO A 150 8.63 -15.29 7.51
C PRO A 150 9.68 -14.94 6.44
N ALA A 151 10.21 -15.93 5.77
CA ALA A 151 11.14 -15.78 4.64
C ALA A 151 10.54 -16.35 3.37
N ALA A 152 10.92 -15.80 2.22
CA ALA A 152 10.52 -16.34 0.93
C ALA A 152 10.78 -17.86 0.84
N PRO A 153 9.82 -18.67 0.31
CA PRO A 153 8.64 -18.27 -0.45
C PRO A 153 7.41 -17.87 0.38
N ASN A 154 7.49 -17.90 1.71
CA ASN A 154 6.38 -17.47 2.56
C ASN A 154 6.23 -15.95 2.53
N ASN A 155 5.00 -15.49 2.67
CA ASN A 155 4.69 -14.07 2.64
C ASN A 155 4.80 -13.45 4.03
N VAL A 156 5.30 -12.22 4.09
CA VAL A 156 5.20 -11.33 5.26
C VAL A 156 3.82 -10.69 5.30
N LEU A 157 3.33 -10.24 4.13
CA LEU A 157 1.96 -9.73 4.00
C LEU A 157 1.15 -10.68 3.12
N SER A 158 -0.01 -11.07 3.60
CA SER A 158 -1.04 -11.76 2.82
C SER A 158 -1.87 -10.75 2.02
N SER A 159 -2.72 -11.25 1.10
CA SER A 159 -3.59 -10.42 0.26
C SER A 159 -4.74 -9.69 1.00
N SER A 160 -4.71 -9.66 2.31
CA SER A 160 -5.70 -8.97 3.17
C SER A 160 -5.05 -8.10 4.25
N GLU A 161 -3.73 -7.98 4.20
CA GLU A 161 -2.93 -7.25 5.18
C GLU A 161 -2.13 -6.14 4.50
N VAL A 162 -2.04 -5.01 5.15
CA VAL A 162 -1.27 -3.85 4.68
C VAL A 162 -0.06 -3.55 5.56
N VAL A 163 0.08 -4.25 6.67
CA VAL A 163 1.21 -4.10 7.60
C VAL A 163 1.38 -5.36 8.43
N ASP A 164 2.64 -5.81 8.57
CA ASP A 164 3.03 -6.89 9.49
C ASP A 164 4.50 -6.75 9.87
N GLN A 165 4.95 -7.62 10.75
CA GLN A 165 6.33 -7.66 11.24
C GLN A 165 7.14 -8.76 10.57
N LEU A 166 8.35 -8.40 10.18
CA LEU A 166 9.39 -9.30 9.70
C LEU A 166 10.42 -9.47 10.83
N SER A 167 10.51 -10.67 11.40
CA SER A 167 11.56 -10.99 12.38
C SER A 167 12.85 -11.35 11.65
N TRP A 168 13.96 -10.95 12.22
CA TRP A 168 15.27 -11.37 11.77
C TRP A 168 16.08 -11.96 12.95
N THR A 169 16.94 -12.91 12.64
CA THR A 169 17.85 -13.51 13.60
C THR A 169 19.22 -13.65 12.96
N PHE A 170 20.22 -13.06 13.57
CA PHE A 170 21.61 -13.31 13.27
C PHE A 170 22.13 -14.44 14.15
N ASN A 171 22.84 -15.38 13.55
CA ASN A 171 23.54 -16.44 14.25
C ASN A 171 24.82 -16.79 13.48
N SER A 172 25.97 -16.59 14.12
CA SER A 172 27.27 -16.86 13.49
C SER A 172 27.55 -18.36 13.32
N GLY A 173 26.76 -19.24 13.91
CA GLY A 173 26.99 -20.69 13.86
C GLY A 173 28.26 -21.07 14.59
N SER A 174 29.19 -21.68 13.87
CA SER A 174 30.52 -22.03 14.40
C SER A 174 31.57 -20.95 14.22
N GLU A 175 31.21 -19.82 13.57
CA GLU A 175 32.12 -18.70 13.42
C GLU A 175 32.14 -17.88 14.71
N ALA A 176 33.29 -17.82 15.36
CA ALA A 176 33.49 -17.15 16.64
C ALA A 176 34.10 -15.73 16.47
N PHE A 177 34.57 -15.39 15.27
CA PHE A 177 35.26 -14.14 14.96
C PHE A 177 36.57 -13.94 15.78
N ASP A 178 37.22 -15.02 16.17
CA ASP A 178 38.45 -15.05 17.00
C ASP A 178 39.64 -14.27 16.37
N HIS A 179 39.53 -13.87 15.14
CA HIS A 179 40.52 -13.05 14.45
C HIS A 179 40.52 -11.57 14.89
N LEU A 180 39.47 -11.14 15.62
CA LEU A 180 39.37 -9.76 16.12
C LEU A 180 40.06 -9.63 17.46
N ALA A 181 40.98 -8.68 17.57
CA ALA A 181 41.60 -8.33 18.84
C ALA A 181 40.77 -7.29 19.62
N THR A 182 41.06 -7.14 20.90
CA THR A 182 40.37 -6.17 21.76
C THR A 182 40.38 -4.76 21.16
N GLY A 183 39.20 -4.21 20.89
CA GLY A 183 39.02 -2.87 20.31
C GLY A 183 38.98 -2.81 18.78
N GLU A 184 39.10 -3.95 18.09
CA GLU A 184 38.89 -4.06 16.63
C GLU A 184 37.41 -4.30 16.29
N GLN A 185 37.03 -3.85 15.08
CA GLN A 185 35.67 -3.97 14.54
C GLN A 185 35.68 -4.43 13.09
#